data_03a1b9cc049b4569ba86c6c120b4d0b7
#
_entry.id   03a1b9cc049b4569ba86c6c120b4d0b7
#
_cell.length_a   1.000
_cell.length_b   1.000
_cell.length_c   1.000
_cell.angle_alpha   90.00
_cell.angle_beta   90.00
_cell.angle_gamma   90.00
#
_symmetry.space_group_name_H-M   'P 1'
#
loop_
_entity.id
_entity.type
_entity.pdbx_description
1 polymer ?
#
loop_
_entity_poly.entity_id
_entity_poly.type
_entity_poly.pdbx_seq_one_letter_code
_entity_poly.pdbx_strand_id
1 'polypeptide(L)'
;PVLGADEVAVTIPAAADTIYPGLRPTDEIALLATSNPGRPESTTVTLLDRATVFAIGLERRVTRSSTSNDPNDRATVANITLAVPRSEAEAIAHAVANATITVVLLAPQGTSLQP
;
A
#
# COMPACT_ATOMS: atom_id res chain seq x y z
N PRO A 1 14.93 2.05 7.43
CA PRO A 1 15.10 1.32 6.17
C PRO A 1 15.99 2.08 5.20
N VAL A 2 16.68 1.34 4.38
CA VAL A 2 17.64 1.89 3.42
C VAL A 2 17.29 1.36 2.04
N LEU A 3 17.30 2.25 1.04
CA LEU A 3 17.05 1.85 -0.33
C LEU A 3 18.30 1.14 -0.89
N GLY A 4 18.04 0.11 -1.70
CA GLY A 4 19.10 -0.52 -2.45
C GLY A 4 19.57 0.38 -3.60
N ALA A 5 20.66 -0.03 -4.27
CA ALA A 5 21.30 0.81 -5.27
C ALA A 5 20.39 1.14 -6.44
N ASP A 6 19.53 0.20 -6.84
CA ASP A 6 18.64 0.40 -7.98
C ASP A 6 17.19 0.59 -7.56
N GLU A 7 16.97 0.90 -6.29
CA GLU A 7 15.63 1.10 -5.78
C GLU A 7 15.30 2.57 -5.65
N VAL A 8 14.02 2.87 -5.78
CA VAL A 8 13.50 4.20 -5.52
C VAL A 8 12.31 4.07 -4.59
N ALA A 9 12.00 5.14 -3.89
CA ALA A 9 10.85 5.18 -3.00
C ALA A 9 9.68 5.80 -3.75
N VAL A 10 8.56 5.09 -3.79
CA VAL A 10 7.35 5.56 -4.45
C VAL A 10 6.25 5.62 -3.42
N THR A 11 5.61 6.76 -3.29
CA THR A 11 4.52 6.96 -2.33
C THR A 11 3.18 6.81 -3.04
N ILE A 12 2.33 5.96 -2.48
CA ILE A 12 1.03 5.63 -3.04
C ILE A 12 -0.04 6.07 -2.05
N PRO A 13 -1.02 6.88 -2.49
CA PRO A 13 -2.14 7.21 -1.62
C PRO A 13 -2.98 5.98 -1.35
N ALA A 14 -3.57 5.92 -0.20
CA ALA A 14 -4.31 4.75 0.24
C ALA A 14 -5.71 5.14 0.65
N ALA A 15 -6.69 4.35 0.21
CA ALA A 15 -8.02 4.45 0.77
C ALA A 15 -8.04 3.68 2.09
N ALA A 16 -8.69 4.26 3.08
CA ALA A 16 -8.63 3.73 4.43
C ALA A 16 -9.11 2.28 4.54
N ASP A 17 -10.01 1.88 3.65
CA ASP A 17 -10.61 0.55 3.71
C ASP A 17 -9.90 -0.47 2.82
N THR A 18 -8.85 -0.09 2.12
CA THR A 18 -8.16 -0.99 1.22
C THR A 18 -6.79 -1.42 1.72
N ILE A 19 -6.36 -0.91 2.87
CA ILE A 19 -5.05 -1.23 3.41
C ILE A 19 -5.22 -1.83 4.80
N TYR A 20 -4.51 -2.94 5.02
CA TYR A 20 -4.50 -3.59 6.30
C TYR A 20 -4.01 -2.62 7.37
N PRO A 21 -4.80 -2.35 8.43
CA PRO A 21 -4.42 -1.34 9.42
C PRO A 21 -3.18 -1.70 10.24
N GLY A 22 -2.78 -2.97 10.23
CA GLY A 22 -1.57 -3.38 10.94
C GLY A 22 -0.31 -3.33 10.10
N LEU A 23 -0.38 -2.76 8.91
CA LEU A 23 0.77 -2.68 8.03
C LEU A 23 1.88 -1.84 8.65
N ARG A 24 3.11 -2.30 8.52
CA ARG A 24 4.29 -1.66 9.13
C ARG A 24 5.41 -1.54 8.13
N PRO A 25 6.33 -0.60 8.34
CA PRO A 25 7.57 -0.60 7.57
C PRO A 25 8.26 -1.96 7.70
N THR A 26 8.91 -2.38 6.65
CA THR A 26 9.57 -3.66 6.43
C THR A 26 8.62 -4.81 6.09
N ASP A 27 7.32 -4.63 6.22
CA ASP A 27 6.37 -5.62 5.70
C ASP A 27 6.53 -5.74 4.18
N GLU A 28 6.17 -6.90 3.65
CA GLU A 28 6.19 -7.12 2.22
C GLU A 28 4.77 -7.24 1.69
N ILE A 29 4.56 -6.64 0.53
CA ILE A 29 3.23 -6.57 -0.06
C ILE A 29 3.30 -6.88 -1.55
N ALA A 30 2.17 -7.28 -2.11
CA ALA A 30 1.97 -7.29 -3.55
C ALA A 30 1.06 -6.11 -3.91
N LEU A 31 1.22 -5.62 -5.12
CA LEU A 31 0.45 -4.47 -5.58
C LEU A 31 -0.35 -4.88 -6.79
N LEU A 32 -1.66 -4.74 -6.71
CA LEU A 32 -2.57 -5.07 -7.79
C LEU A 32 -3.21 -3.80 -8.33
N ALA A 33 -3.45 -3.77 -9.63
CA ALA A 33 -4.09 -2.63 -10.26
C ALA A 33 -5.33 -3.09 -11.01
N THR A 34 -6.46 -2.45 -10.74
CA THR A 34 -7.73 -2.76 -11.39
C THR A 34 -8.12 -1.59 -12.27
N SER A 35 -8.28 -1.86 -13.55
CA SER A 35 -8.72 -0.89 -14.54
C SER A 35 -10.23 -0.99 -14.70
N ASN A 36 -10.89 0.14 -14.94
CA ASN A 36 -12.32 0.20 -15.21
C ASN A 36 -13.14 -0.55 -14.14
N PRO A 37 -12.93 -0.26 -12.86
CA PRO A 37 -13.61 -1.01 -11.81
C PRO A 37 -15.14 -0.89 -11.95
N GLY A 38 -15.81 -2.01 -11.73
CA GLY A 38 -17.26 -2.06 -11.79
C GLY A 38 -17.84 -2.16 -13.19
N ARG A 39 -17.02 -2.25 -14.22
CA ARG A 39 -17.47 -2.33 -15.61
C ARG A 39 -17.22 -3.72 -16.17
N PRO A 40 -17.95 -4.12 -17.23
CA PRO A 40 -17.73 -5.43 -17.84
C PRO A 40 -16.31 -5.65 -18.34
N GLU A 41 -15.63 -4.58 -18.75
CA GLU A 41 -14.26 -4.67 -19.26
C GLU A 41 -13.21 -4.54 -18.14
N SER A 42 -13.65 -4.62 -16.88
CA SER A 42 -12.73 -4.51 -15.76
C SER A 42 -11.67 -5.62 -15.78
N THR A 43 -10.43 -5.24 -15.49
CA THR A 43 -9.31 -6.17 -15.48
C THR A 43 -8.42 -5.84 -14.29
N THR A 44 -7.97 -6.87 -13.59
CA THR A 44 -7.01 -6.71 -12.51
C THR A 44 -5.72 -7.41 -12.87
N VAL A 45 -4.61 -6.71 -12.72
CA VAL A 45 -3.29 -7.26 -12.99
C VAL A 45 -2.40 -7.07 -11.78
N THR A 46 -1.42 -7.95 -11.63
CA THR A 46 -0.40 -7.80 -10.60
C THR A 46 0.64 -6.81 -11.11
N LEU A 47 0.74 -5.68 -10.43
CA LEU A 47 1.69 -4.65 -10.80
C LEU A 47 3.07 -4.95 -10.21
N LEU A 48 3.11 -5.41 -8.97
CA LEU A 48 4.32 -5.85 -8.31
C LEU A 48 4.01 -7.13 -7.55
N ASP A 49 4.82 -8.16 -7.77
CA ASP A 49 4.67 -9.42 -7.05
C ASP A 49 5.04 -9.28 -5.59
N ARG A 50 6.04 -8.46 -5.31
CA ARG A 50 6.55 -8.29 -3.96
C ARG A 50 7.32 -6.99 -3.88
N ALA A 51 7.03 -6.21 -2.87
CA ALA A 51 7.73 -4.97 -2.60
C ALA A 51 7.77 -4.76 -1.10
N THR A 52 8.79 -4.06 -0.64
CA THR A 52 8.95 -3.79 0.79
C THR A 52 8.37 -2.44 1.13
N VAL A 53 7.61 -2.39 2.21
CA VAL A 53 7.08 -1.14 2.72
C VAL A 53 8.23 -0.38 3.36
N PHE A 54 8.53 0.80 2.81
CA PHE A 54 9.63 1.63 3.26
C PHE A 54 9.18 2.57 4.39
N ALA A 55 7.97 3.13 4.24
CA ALA A 55 7.43 4.05 5.22
C ALA A 55 5.90 4.06 5.11
N ILE A 56 5.26 4.49 6.19
CA ILE A 56 3.81 4.59 6.25
C ILE A 56 3.46 5.99 6.71
N GLY A 57 2.60 6.66 5.95
CA GLY A 57 2.05 7.94 6.35
C GLY A 57 0.72 7.72 7.03
N LEU A 58 0.55 8.30 8.19
CA LEU A 58 -0.68 8.16 8.96
C LEU A 58 -1.46 9.44 8.94
N GLU A 59 -2.76 9.30 8.91
CA GLU A 59 -3.67 10.42 9.04
C GLU A 59 -4.58 10.16 10.21
N ARG A 60 -4.66 11.14 11.11
CA ARG A 60 -5.52 11.01 12.26
C ARG A 60 -6.87 11.60 11.93
N ARG A 61 -7.89 10.79 12.03
CA ARG A 61 -9.24 11.27 11.82
C ARG A 61 -9.82 11.65 13.18
N VAL A 62 -10.20 12.92 13.30
CA VAL A 62 -10.78 13.45 14.53
C VAL A 62 -12.22 13.86 14.20
N THR A 63 -13.18 13.29 14.93
CA THR A 63 -14.56 13.69 14.75
C THR A 63 -14.79 15.02 15.41
N ARG A 64 -15.82 15.73 14.91
CA ARG A 64 -16.10 17.08 15.39
C ARG A 64 -16.41 17.12 16.88
N SER A 65 -17.04 16.09 17.38
CA SER A 65 -17.43 16.03 18.78
C SER A 65 -16.46 15.26 19.64
N SER A 66 -15.37 14.79 19.07
CA SER A 66 -14.47 13.92 19.79
C SER A 66 -13.63 14.71 20.77
N THR A 67 -13.29 14.03 21.85
CA THR A 67 -12.24 14.46 22.73
C THR A 67 -11.02 13.60 22.45
N SER A 68 -9.92 13.91 23.09
CA SER A 68 -8.70 13.13 22.88
C SER A 68 -8.86 11.67 23.31
N ASN A 69 -9.90 11.36 24.06
CA ASN A 69 -10.14 10.00 24.53
C ASN A 69 -11.23 9.27 23.77
N ASP A 70 -11.71 9.85 22.68
CA ASP A 70 -12.75 9.22 21.88
C ASP A 70 -12.17 7.95 21.24
N PRO A 71 -12.79 6.77 21.51
CA PRO A 71 -12.29 5.54 20.92
C PRO A 71 -12.41 5.48 19.40
N ASN A 72 -13.16 6.39 18.80
CA ASN A 72 -13.25 6.45 17.34
C ASN A 72 -12.16 7.28 16.72
N ASP A 73 -11.37 7.97 17.53
CA ASP A 73 -10.24 8.74 17.02
C ASP A 73 -9.07 7.79 16.84
N ARG A 74 -8.81 7.42 15.60
CA ARG A 74 -7.74 6.47 15.28
C ARG A 74 -6.89 7.02 14.16
N ALA A 75 -5.61 6.72 14.25
CA ALA A 75 -4.71 6.95 13.13
C ALA A 75 -4.97 5.89 12.07
N THR A 76 -5.12 6.31 10.84
CA THR A 76 -5.30 5.40 9.72
C THR A 76 -4.16 5.60 8.73
N VAL A 77 -3.89 4.56 7.95
CA VAL A 77 -2.86 4.65 6.92
C VAL A 77 -3.40 5.51 5.79
N ALA A 78 -2.78 6.67 5.56
CA ALA A 78 -3.19 7.57 4.50
C ALA A 78 -2.40 7.34 3.22
N ASN A 79 -1.17 6.86 3.34
CA ASN A 79 -0.34 6.52 2.20
C ASN A 79 0.71 5.53 2.63
N ILE A 80 1.30 4.86 1.66
CA ILE A 80 2.43 3.98 1.89
C ILE A 80 3.53 4.36 0.91
N THR A 81 4.77 4.20 1.34
CA THR A 81 5.93 4.40 0.50
C THR A 81 6.59 3.06 0.33
N LEU A 82 6.79 2.68 -0.91
CA LEU A 82 7.36 1.38 -1.26
C LEU A 82 8.76 1.56 -1.83
N ALA A 83 9.65 0.63 -1.49
CA ALA A 83 10.94 0.52 -2.14
C ALA A 83 10.74 -0.38 -3.35
N VAL A 84 10.95 0.16 -4.55
CA VAL A 84 10.69 -0.57 -5.79
C VAL A 84 11.88 -0.41 -6.72
N PRO A 85 12.08 -1.38 -7.64
CA PRO A 85 13.09 -1.18 -8.67
C PRO A 85 12.79 0.08 -9.48
N ARG A 86 13.83 0.82 -9.81
CA ARG A 86 13.66 2.05 -10.57
C ARG A 86 12.91 1.81 -11.87
N SER A 87 13.14 0.65 -12.50
CA SER A 87 12.49 0.32 -13.76
C SER A 87 10.97 0.19 -13.65
N GLU A 88 10.44 0.02 -12.43
CA GLU A 88 9.00 -0.15 -12.21
C GLU A 88 8.29 1.15 -11.86
N ALA A 89 9.04 2.21 -11.60
CA ALA A 89 8.46 3.43 -11.03
C ALA A 89 7.44 4.08 -11.96
N GLU A 90 7.72 4.11 -13.27
CA GLU A 90 6.80 4.75 -14.21
C GLU A 90 5.50 3.98 -14.33
N ALA A 91 5.58 2.65 -14.40
CA ALA A 91 4.37 1.84 -14.49
C ALA A 91 3.51 2.00 -13.24
N ILE A 92 4.15 2.08 -12.07
CA ILE A 92 3.42 2.28 -10.83
C ILE A 92 2.74 3.65 -10.83
N ALA A 93 3.45 4.69 -11.23
CA ALA A 93 2.88 6.03 -11.27
C ALA A 93 1.69 6.09 -12.23
N HIS A 94 1.81 5.44 -13.38
CA HIS A 94 0.72 5.41 -14.35
C HIS A 94 -0.50 4.69 -13.78
N ALA A 95 -0.27 3.55 -13.12
CA ALA A 95 -1.36 2.78 -12.54
C ALA A 95 -2.05 3.55 -11.41
N VAL A 96 -1.27 4.24 -10.57
CA VAL A 96 -1.85 5.04 -9.48
C VAL A 96 -2.76 6.13 -10.04
N ALA A 97 -2.39 6.69 -11.18
CA ALA A 97 -3.18 7.76 -11.79
C ALA A 97 -4.41 7.25 -12.52
N ASN A 98 -4.43 5.98 -12.96
CA ASN A 98 -5.46 5.49 -13.88
C ASN A 98 -6.18 4.24 -13.43
N ALA A 99 -5.82 3.65 -12.30
CA ALA A 99 -6.41 2.39 -11.87
C ALA A 99 -6.64 2.43 -10.36
N THR A 100 -7.45 1.49 -9.89
CA THR A 100 -7.64 1.30 -8.46
C THR A 100 -6.55 0.36 -7.96
N ILE A 101 -5.83 0.78 -6.92
CA ILE A 101 -4.70 0.03 -6.40
C ILE A 101 -5.15 -0.74 -5.16
N THR A 102 -4.80 -2.03 -5.13
CA THR A 102 -5.05 -2.89 -3.99
C THR A 102 -3.72 -3.37 -3.44
N VAL A 103 -3.54 -3.25 -2.13
CA VAL A 103 -2.33 -3.69 -1.43
C VAL A 103 -2.62 -5.00 -0.73
N VAL A 104 -1.81 -6.02 -1.02
CA VAL A 104 -1.98 -7.34 -0.45
C VAL A 104 -0.78 -7.62 0.45
N LEU A 105 -1.04 -7.85 1.73
CA LEU A 105 0.03 -8.18 2.67
C LEU A 105 0.50 -9.61 2.42
N LEU A 106 1.81 -9.78 2.35
CA LEU A 106 2.42 -11.08 2.09
C LEU A 106 3.09 -11.60 3.36
N ALA A 107 3.22 -12.93 3.43
CA ALA A 107 4.03 -13.53 4.46
C ALA A 107 5.50 -13.16 4.23
N PRO A 108 6.28 -12.99 5.30
CA PRO A 108 7.69 -12.68 5.14
C PRO A 108 8.38 -13.77 4.33
N GLN A 109 9.27 -13.33 3.45
CA GLN A 109 10.01 -14.25 2.61
C GLN A 109 10.93 -15.11 3.47
N GLY A 110 10.98 -16.40 3.17
CA GLY A 110 11.79 -17.33 3.94
C GLY A 110 11.09 -17.92 5.15
N THR A 111 9.89 -17.43 5.46
CA THR A 111 9.11 -17.97 6.56
C THR A 111 8.34 -19.19 6.07
N SER A 112 8.49 -20.30 6.77
CA SER A 112 7.75 -21.50 6.43
C SER A 112 6.42 -21.50 7.14
N LEU A 113 5.36 -21.66 6.37
CA LEU A 113 4.00 -21.78 6.91
C LEU A 113 3.54 -23.21 6.93
N GLN A 114 4.43 -24.13 6.59
CA GLN A 114 4.10 -25.53 6.58
C GLN A 114 3.99 -26.06 7.99
N PRO A 115 2.99 -26.84 8.24
CA PRO A 115 2.86 -27.49 9.55
C PRO A 115 3.99 -28.47 9.79
#